data_f582d5a2a49acb6d1415e04019f9506c
#
_entry.id   f582d5a2a49acb6d1415e04019f9506c
#
_cell.length_a   1.000
_cell.length_b   1.000
_cell.length_c   1.000
_cell.angle_alpha   90.00
_cell.angle_beta   90.00
_cell.angle_gamma   90.00
#
_symmetry.space_group_name_H-M   'P 1'
#
loop_
_entity.id
_entity.type
_entity.pdbx_description
1 polymer ?
#
loop_
_entity_poly.entity_id
_entity_poly.type
_entity_poly.pdbx_seq_one_letter_code
_entity_poly.pdbx_strand_id
1 'polypeptide(L)'
;MKLNKDCVREVLIYLEEHLGYNDHLDASTIQIGPYTSEEILYTISLLSEAGYIKAVSVADLCTTPTYFVESILMPGHDLLDNIRDDNIWRKTKKIASKFASASLNVLSSVATSVLSSMLLNPPTV
;
A
#
# COMPACT_ATOMS: atom_id res chain seq x y z
N MET A 1 0.99 7.54 -15.51
CA MET A 1 1.61 6.50 -14.65
C MET A 1 0.51 5.66 -14.03
N LYS A 2 0.67 4.37 -14.01
CA LYS A 2 -0.31 3.46 -13.40
C LYS A 2 0.07 3.13 -11.97
N LEU A 3 -0.93 2.93 -11.12
CA LEU A 3 -0.72 2.42 -9.78
C LEU A 3 -0.22 0.98 -9.85
N ASN A 4 0.91 0.72 -9.22
CA ASN A 4 1.47 -0.63 -9.10
C ASN A 4 1.02 -1.24 -7.77
N LYS A 5 0.20 -2.28 -7.83
CA LYS A 5 -0.38 -2.90 -6.63
C LYS A 5 0.66 -3.57 -5.75
N ASP A 6 1.69 -4.16 -6.35
CA ASP A 6 2.80 -4.72 -5.58
C ASP A 6 3.57 -3.62 -4.85
N CYS A 7 3.74 -2.46 -5.48
CA CYS A 7 4.36 -1.31 -4.84
C CYS A 7 3.52 -0.81 -3.65
N VAL A 8 2.19 -0.79 -3.77
CA VAL A 8 1.29 -0.44 -2.66
C VAL A 8 1.57 -1.32 -1.45
N ARG A 9 1.60 -2.63 -1.66
CA ARG A 9 1.86 -3.59 -0.59
C ARG A 9 3.23 -3.36 0.04
N GLU A 10 4.27 -3.23 -0.78
CA GLU A 10 5.63 -3.06 -0.28
C GLU A 10 5.83 -1.74 0.44
N VAL A 11 5.19 -0.67 -0.04
CA VAL A 11 5.23 0.64 0.64
C VAL A 11 4.56 0.55 2.01
N LEU A 12 3.40 -0.08 2.11
CA LEU A 12 2.71 -0.22 3.40
C LEU A 12 3.53 -1.06 4.39
N ILE A 13 4.15 -2.14 3.92
CA ILE A 13 5.03 -2.96 4.76
C ILE A 13 6.22 -2.14 5.24
N TYR A 14 6.85 -1.39 4.34
CA TYR A 14 7.99 -0.53 4.67
C TYR A 14 7.61 0.51 5.73
N LEU A 15 6.48 1.17 5.55
CA LEU A 15 6.02 2.19 6.50
C LEU A 15 5.75 1.58 7.87
N GLU A 16 5.15 0.40 7.92
CA GLU A 16 4.90 -0.29 9.19
C GLU A 16 6.20 -0.60 9.93
N GLU A 17 7.23 -1.00 9.20
CA GLU A 17 8.52 -1.37 9.78
C GLU A 17 9.34 -0.17 10.24
N HIS A 18 9.23 0.97 9.55
CA HIS A 18 10.14 2.10 9.73
C HIS A 18 9.51 3.33 10.37
N LEU A 19 8.19 3.39 10.46
CA LEU A 19 7.49 4.58 10.97
C LEU A 19 7.00 4.33 12.39
N GLY A 20 7.60 5.03 13.34
CA GLY A 20 7.23 4.95 14.75
C GLY A 20 6.12 5.94 15.11
N TYR A 21 5.63 5.85 16.35
CA TYR A 21 4.65 6.79 16.88
C TYR A 21 5.27 8.20 16.97
N ASN A 22 4.55 9.20 16.51
CA ASN A 22 5.02 10.60 16.41
C ASN A 22 6.28 10.78 15.57
N ASP A 23 6.52 9.86 14.65
CA ASP A 23 7.66 9.92 13.75
C ASP A 23 7.23 10.50 12.40
N HIS A 24 8.22 10.92 11.61
CA HIS A 24 8.00 11.41 10.25
C HIS A 24 9.02 10.75 9.34
N LEU A 25 8.56 10.27 8.20
CA LEU A 25 9.42 9.63 7.21
C LEU A 25 9.40 10.42 5.92
N ASP A 26 10.57 10.90 5.51
CA ASP A 26 10.74 11.56 4.22
C ASP A 26 10.65 10.52 3.11
N ALA A 27 9.60 10.62 2.29
CA ALA A 27 9.33 9.65 1.23
C ALA A 27 10.47 9.59 0.20
N SER A 28 11.23 10.66 0.01
CA SER A 28 12.35 10.68 -0.93
C SER A 28 13.50 9.77 -0.51
N THR A 29 13.56 9.40 0.76
CA THR A 29 14.60 8.50 1.30
C THR A 29 14.23 7.03 1.21
N ILE A 30 13.00 6.72 0.83
CA ILE A 30 12.52 5.34 0.77
C ILE A 30 13.13 4.64 -0.45
N GLN A 31 13.77 3.51 -0.21
CA GLN A 31 14.32 2.65 -1.26
C GLN A 31 13.75 1.25 -1.09
N ILE A 32 12.94 0.85 -2.04
CA ILE A 32 12.37 -0.49 -2.11
C ILE A 32 12.65 -0.99 -3.53
N GLY A 33 13.64 -1.87 -3.69
CA GLY A 33 13.88 -2.46 -5.00
C GLY A 33 12.79 -3.45 -5.36
N PRO A 34 12.34 -3.55 -6.58
CA PRO A 34 12.84 -2.97 -7.83
C PRO A 34 12.17 -1.64 -8.24
N TYR A 35 11.48 -0.97 -7.33
CA TYR A 35 10.69 0.22 -7.65
C TYR A 35 11.55 1.47 -7.73
N THR A 36 11.21 2.37 -8.66
CA THR A 36 11.86 3.67 -8.78
C THR A 36 11.36 4.63 -7.69
N SER A 37 12.13 5.67 -7.43
CA SER A 37 11.70 6.73 -6.50
C SER A 37 10.39 7.37 -6.94
N GLU A 38 10.20 7.55 -8.24
CA GLU A 38 8.97 8.12 -8.79
C GLU A 38 7.77 7.23 -8.53
N GLU A 39 7.93 5.91 -8.71
CA GLU A 39 6.85 4.95 -8.43
C GLU A 39 6.47 4.97 -6.95
N ILE A 40 7.45 5.03 -6.07
CA ILE A 40 7.23 5.08 -4.63
C ILE A 40 6.51 6.36 -4.25
N LEU A 41 6.98 7.52 -4.74
CA LEU A 41 6.35 8.80 -4.47
C LEU A 41 4.92 8.86 -5.00
N TYR A 42 4.70 8.36 -6.21
CA TYR A 42 3.36 8.30 -6.80
C TYR A 42 2.43 7.42 -5.95
N THR A 43 2.90 6.26 -5.54
CA THR A 43 2.15 5.35 -4.67
C THR A 43 1.78 6.02 -3.36
N ILE A 44 2.72 6.71 -2.73
CA ILE A 44 2.49 7.43 -1.48
C ILE A 44 1.45 8.55 -1.68
N SER A 45 1.55 9.29 -2.78
CA SER A 45 0.60 10.35 -3.06
C SER A 45 -0.82 9.81 -3.20
N LEU A 46 -0.99 8.69 -3.88
CA LEU A 46 -2.30 8.07 -4.07
C LEU A 46 -2.84 7.45 -2.78
N LEU A 47 -2.00 6.81 -1.98
CA LEU A 47 -2.39 6.28 -0.68
C LEU A 47 -2.84 7.39 0.26
N SER A 48 -2.17 8.52 0.23
CA SER A 48 -2.55 9.71 1.02
C SER A 48 -3.88 10.29 0.55
N GLU A 49 -4.03 10.44 -0.76
CA GLU A 49 -5.26 10.97 -1.35
C GLU A 49 -6.47 10.07 -1.02
N ALA A 50 -6.27 8.77 -1.03
CA ALA A 50 -7.34 7.81 -0.76
C ALA A 50 -7.62 7.59 0.73
N GLY A 51 -6.83 8.19 1.62
CA GLY A 51 -7.05 8.09 3.06
C GLY A 51 -6.49 6.83 3.71
N TYR A 52 -5.52 6.16 3.08
CA TYR A 52 -4.86 4.99 3.67
C TYR A 52 -3.69 5.36 4.57
N ILE A 53 -3.03 6.46 4.25
CA ILE A 53 -1.93 7.00 5.06
C ILE A 53 -2.12 8.50 5.23
N LYS A 54 -1.49 9.06 6.25
CA LYS A 54 -1.42 10.50 6.43
C LYS A 54 -0.04 10.97 5.99
N ALA A 55 -0.01 11.80 4.95
CA ALA A 55 1.23 12.38 4.45
C ALA A 55 1.02 13.84 4.11
N VAL A 56 2.06 14.63 4.33
CA VAL A 56 2.05 16.07 4.03
C VAL A 56 2.97 16.31 2.84
N SER A 57 2.43 16.99 1.83
CA SER A 57 3.23 17.41 0.69
C SER A 57 3.97 18.69 1.05
N VAL A 58 5.28 18.70 0.86
CA VAL A 58 6.11 19.87 1.06
C VAL A 58 6.72 20.24 -0.28
N ALA A 59 6.38 21.43 -0.77
CA ALA A 59 6.95 21.99 -2.00
C ALA A 59 7.82 23.17 -1.66
N ASP A 60 9.10 23.08 -2.01
CA ASP A 60 9.98 24.25 -2.02
C ASP A 60 9.89 24.91 -3.40
N LEU A 61 10.11 26.21 -3.45
CA LEU A 61 9.98 27.02 -4.68
C LEU A 61 10.86 26.53 -5.83
N CYS A 62 11.91 25.78 -5.54
CA CYS A 62 12.91 25.35 -6.52
C CYS A 62 13.03 23.82 -6.67
N THR A 63 12.21 23.02 -5.98
CA THR A 63 12.35 21.57 -5.98
C THR A 63 11.03 20.86 -6.26
N THR A 64 11.14 19.61 -6.71
CA THR A 64 9.97 18.73 -6.86
C THR A 64 9.31 18.51 -5.50
N PRO A 65 7.97 18.56 -5.43
CA PRO A 65 7.27 18.29 -4.17
C PRO A 65 7.66 16.91 -3.61
N THR A 66 7.94 16.87 -2.32
CA THR A 66 8.17 15.63 -1.60
C THR A 66 7.08 15.43 -0.55
N TYR A 67 7.00 14.24 0.00
CA TYR A 67 6.01 13.88 1.01
C TYR A 67 6.70 13.47 2.29
N PHE A 68 6.16 13.93 3.43
CA PHE A 68 6.52 13.42 4.74
C PHE A 68 5.36 12.57 5.24
N VAL A 69 5.61 11.27 5.42
CA VAL A 69 4.60 10.33 5.91
C VAL A 69 4.57 10.40 7.43
N GLU A 70 3.40 10.65 7.99
CA GLU A 70 3.21 10.77 9.44
C GLU A 70 2.69 9.49 10.07
N SER A 71 1.77 8.81 9.40
CA SER A 71 1.17 7.59 9.95
C SER A 71 0.44 6.78 8.89
N ILE A 72 0.23 5.50 9.19
CA ILE A 72 -0.71 4.65 8.48
C ILE A 72 -2.06 4.83 9.18
N LEU A 73 -3.11 5.17 8.43
CA LEU A 73 -4.44 5.32 8.98
C LEU A 73 -5.14 3.96 9.08
N MET A 74 -6.25 3.89 9.80
CA MET A 74 -6.94 2.61 9.99
C MET A 74 -7.26 1.88 8.68
N PRO A 75 -7.77 2.55 7.62
CA PRO A 75 -7.97 1.84 6.36
C PRO A 75 -6.68 1.24 5.77
N GLY A 76 -5.54 1.90 5.97
CA GLY A 76 -4.25 1.39 5.54
C GLY A 76 -3.83 0.15 6.32
N HIS A 77 -4.02 0.16 7.63
CA HIS A 77 -3.76 -1.01 8.48
C HIS A 77 -4.66 -2.18 8.10
N ASP A 78 -5.96 -1.92 7.88
CA ASP A 78 -6.90 -2.95 7.48
C ASP A 78 -6.52 -3.59 6.14
N LEU A 79 -6.16 -2.76 5.17
CA LEU A 79 -5.69 -3.26 3.88
C LEU A 79 -4.44 -4.11 4.05
N LEU A 80 -3.46 -3.62 4.79
CA LEU A 80 -2.19 -4.33 5.00
C LEU A 80 -2.41 -5.67 5.69
N ASP A 81 -3.28 -5.72 6.70
CA ASP A 81 -3.58 -6.97 7.39
C ASP A 81 -4.20 -7.99 6.44
N ASN A 82 -5.01 -7.54 5.49
CA ASN A 82 -5.64 -8.44 4.51
C ASN A 82 -4.66 -8.95 3.45
N ILE A 83 -3.65 -8.17 3.10
CA ILE A 83 -2.73 -8.50 1.99
C ILE A 83 -1.31 -8.85 2.46
N ARG A 84 -1.06 -8.89 3.76
CA ARG A 84 0.26 -9.19 4.33
C ARG A 84 0.74 -10.59 3.97
N ASP A 85 -0.13 -11.57 4.03
CA ASP A 85 0.21 -12.95 3.73
C ASP A 85 0.47 -13.14 2.22
N ASP A 86 1.58 -13.78 1.89
CA ASP A 86 1.98 -13.97 0.50
C ASP A 86 0.98 -14.79 -0.31
N ASN A 87 0.37 -15.81 0.31
CA ASN A 87 -0.60 -16.66 -0.36
C ASN A 87 -1.90 -15.91 -0.65
N ILE A 88 -2.37 -15.15 0.34
CA ILE A 88 -3.56 -14.31 0.19
C ILE A 88 -3.31 -13.26 -0.88
N TRP A 89 -2.14 -12.62 -0.85
CA TRP A 89 -1.77 -11.60 -1.84
C TRP A 89 -1.75 -12.17 -3.26
N ARG A 90 -1.16 -13.34 -3.44
CA ARG A 90 -1.09 -14.01 -4.74
C ARG A 90 -2.48 -14.31 -5.29
N LYS A 91 -3.37 -14.85 -4.44
CA LYS A 91 -4.76 -15.14 -4.83
C LYS A 91 -5.53 -13.86 -5.11
N THR A 92 -5.34 -12.84 -4.30
CA THR A 92 -5.97 -11.52 -4.49
C THR A 92 -5.61 -10.92 -5.84
N LYS A 93 -4.31 -10.93 -6.19
CA LYS A 93 -3.86 -10.42 -7.49
C LYS A 93 -4.44 -11.22 -8.65
N LYS A 94 -4.48 -12.53 -8.51
CA LYS A 94 -5.02 -13.41 -9.56
C LYS A 94 -6.49 -13.11 -9.83
N ILE A 95 -7.28 -12.92 -8.79
CA ILE A 95 -8.70 -12.58 -8.92
C ILE A 95 -8.85 -11.16 -9.47
N ALA A 96 -8.13 -10.19 -8.91
CA ALA A 96 -8.21 -8.81 -9.33
C ALA A 96 -7.78 -8.59 -10.78
N SER A 97 -6.88 -9.42 -11.30
CA SER A 97 -6.41 -9.32 -12.69
C SER A 97 -7.51 -9.61 -13.72
N LYS A 98 -8.60 -10.22 -13.30
CA LYS A 98 -9.75 -10.48 -14.16
C LYS A 98 -10.60 -9.23 -14.41
N PHE A 99 -10.35 -8.16 -13.68
CA PHE A 99 -11.05 -6.89 -13.83
C PHE A 99 -10.14 -5.88 -14.52
N ALA A 100 -10.69 -5.15 -15.49
CA ALA A 100 -9.92 -4.23 -16.33
C ALA A 100 -9.29 -3.07 -15.53
N SER A 101 -9.90 -2.69 -14.41
CA SER A 101 -9.38 -1.62 -13.57
C SER A 101 -9.71 -1.91 -12.11
N ALA A 102 -8.77 -2.53 -11.41
CA ALA A 102 -8.93 -2.79 -9.99
C ALA A 102 -8.41 -1.58 -9.20
N SER A 103 -9.31 -0.88 -8.52
CA SER A 103 -8.97 0.18 -7.57
C SER A 103 -8.48 -0.43 -6.26
N LEU A 104 -7.94 0.41 -5.36
CA LEU A 104 -7.56 -0.04 -4.02
C LEU A 104 -8.77 -0.59 -3.25
N ASN A 105 -9.95 0.00 -3.43
CA ASN A 105 -11.18 -0.50 -2.81
C ASN A 105 -11.53 -1.90 -3.30
N VAL A 106 -11.42 -2.15 -4.59
CA VAL A 106 -11.65 -3.48 -5.17
C VAL A 106 -10.62 -4.47 -4.65
N LEU A 107 -9.35 -4.06 -4.61
CA LEU A 107 -8.28 -4.90 -4.09
C LEU A 107 -8.52 -5.29 -2.64
N SER A 108 -8.91 -4.34 -1.81
CA SER A 108 -9.24 -4.58 -0.40
C SER A 108 -10.43 -5.53 -0.25
N SER A 109 -11.47 -5.33 -1.05
CA SER A 109 -12.67 -6.21 -1.03
C SER A 109 -12.33 -7.63 -1.45
N VAL A 110 -11.52 -7.80 -2.49
CA VAL A 110 -11.07 -9.13 -2.95
C VAL A 110 -10.22 -9.79 -1.87
N ALA A 111 -9.29 -9.06 -1.26
CA ALA A 111 -8.44 -9.60 -0.19
C ALA A 111 -9.27 -10.06 0.99
N THR A 112 -10.27 -9.28 1.39
CA THR A 112 -11.20 -9.65 2.47
C THR A 112 -11.96 -10.92 2.13
N SER A 113 -12.44 -11.05 0.90
CA SER A 113 -13.16 -12.25 0.44
C SER A 113 -12.27 -13.48 0.43
N VAL A 114 -11.03 -13.35 -0.03
CA VAL A 114 -10.04 -14.44 -0.04
C VAL A 114 -9.75 -14.89 1.39
N LEU A 115 -9.52 -13.94 2.29
CA LEU A 115 -9.25 -14.22 3.69
C LEU A 115 -10.42 -14.95 4.35
N SER A 116 -11.64 -14.46 4.15
CA SER A 116 -12.86 -15.08 4.68
C SER A 116 -13.02 -16.52 4.17
N SER A 117 -12.79 -16.73 2.87
CA SER A 117 -12.85 -18.05 2.27
C SER A 117 -11.82 -19.01 2.90
N MET A 118 -10.61 -18.53 3.17
CA MET A 118 -9.57 -19.33 3.79
C MET A 118 -9.86 -19.65 5.26
N LEU A 119 -10.55 -18.75 5.96
CA LEU A 119 -10.97 -19.00 7.34
C LEU A 119 -12.10 -20.02 7.42
N LEU A 120 -13.03 -20.00 6.45
CA LEU A 120 -14.14 -20.97 6.39
C LEU A 120 -13.69 -22.34 5.89
N ASN A 121 -12.70 -22.38 5.00
CA ASN A 121 -12.15 -23.58 4.41
C ASN A 121 -10.63 -23.57 4.59
N PRO A 122 -10.12 -23.74 5.83
CA PRO A 122 -8.68 -23.72 6.05
C PRO A 122 -8.02 -24.84 5.26
N PRO A 123 -6.85 -24.58 4.68
CA PRO A 123 -6.12 -25.63 3.97
C PRO A 123 -5.80 -26.76 4.94
N THR A 124 -6.16 -27.98 4.55
CA THR A 124 -5.78 -29.17 5.30
C THR A 124 -4.29 -29.37 5.20
N VAL A 125 -3.68 -29.42 6.35
CA VAL A 125 -2.24 -29.69 6.43
C VAL A 125 -2.00 -31.18 6.32
#